data_a98842745e10dbfb83c03cbbbd3a79e0
#
_entry.id   a98842745e10dbfb83c03cbbbd3a79e0
#
_cell.length_a   1.000
_cell.length_b   1.000
_cell.length_c   1.000
_cell.angle_alpha   90.00
_cell.angle_beta   90.00
_cell.angle_gamma   90.00
#
_symmetry.space_group_name_H-M   'P 1'
#
loop_
_entity.id
_entity.type
_entity.pdbx_description
1 polymer ?
#
loop_
_entity_poly.entity_id
_entity_poly.type
_entity_poly.pdbx_seq_one_letter_code
_entity_poly.pdbx_strand_id
1 'polypeptide(L)'
;SYLLTPDLPDAMRHCLTTEAEMLRRLPSDFPYTREEALAVARKEVPDFSEEEFDQLERKFRIRWIYQNGEKRYFDRFFENLCRTDPEMAGRAGKETAPRNGRYFQEAIEAMHRDGKAEKRFYCRSSVQLKDEGFRKGAVVRAYLPIPCACDSQTEIRIEKVTPVPMYISPENAPQRVVFWEETMEKNHPFEVEFSYIRTAVYKELFANPEKTSVFVPESEKQWLREQAPHILFTPYIRELMRTLGDGAETPLEKARRFYDFVTMKVRYSFMPAYFSQESIAENCARNLTGDCG
;
A
#
# COMPACT_ATOMS: atom_id res chain seq x y z
N SER A 1 27.99 12.64 14.53
CA SER A 1 26.56 12.41 14.36
C SER A 1 25.87 12.30 15.71
N TYR A 2 24.70 12.93 15.89
CA TYR A 2 23.94 12.94 17.16
C TYR A 2 23.58 11.54 17.68
N LEU A 3 23.44 10.54 16.80
CA LEU A 3 23.19 9.15 17.20
C LEU A 3 24.31 8.54 18.08
N LEU A 4 25.51 9.13 18.07
CA LEU A 4 26.66 8.71 18.88
C LEU A 4 26.72 9.38 20.25
N THR A 5 25.76 10.24 20.58
CA THR A 5 25.68 10.90 21.88
C THR A 5 25.33 9.87 22.97
N PRO A 6 26.15 9.69 24.04
CA PRO A 6 25.98 8.61 25.02
C PRO A 6 24.62 8.62 25.70
N ASP A 7 24.16 9.76 26.19
CA ASP A 7 22.94 9.89 27.02
C ASP A 7 21.70 10.33 26.21
N LEU A 8 21.62 9.95 24.93
CA LEU A 8 20.49 10.30 24.10
C LEU A 8 19.23 9.54 24.56
N PRO A 9 18.11 10.22 24.88
CA PRO A 9 16.85 9.55 25.23
C PRO A 9 16.40 8.58 24.14
N ASP A 10 15.84 7.43 24.52
CA ASP A 10 15.43 6.38 23.57
C ASP A 10 14.47 6.88 22.49
N ALA A 11 13.49 7.72 22.86
CA ALA A 11 12.57 8.32 21.89
C ALA A 11 13.30 9.16 20.83
N MET A 12 14.28 9.97 21.25
CA MET A 12 15.07 10.79 20.33
C MET A 12 16.00 9.93 19.49
N ARG A 13 16.61 8.89 20.05
CA ARG A 13 17.42 7.91 19.31
C ARG A 13 16.57 7.24 18.23
N HIS A 14 15.35 6.83 18.57
CA HIS A 14 14.42 6.24 17.60
C HIS A 14 14.08 7.23 16.47
N CYS A 15 13.70 8.46 16.78
CA CYS A 15 13.44 9.49 15.77
C CYS A 15 14.64 9.71 14.85
N LEU A 16 15.83 9.92 15.40
CA LEU A 16 17.04 10.14 14.59
C LEU A 16 17.42 8.93 13.73
N THR A 17 17.16 7.73 14.20
CA THR A 17 17.40 6.50 13.43
C THR A 17 16.42 6.42 12.25
N THR A 18 15.15 6.73 12.49
CA THR A 18 14.12 6.78 11.43
C THR A 18 14.43 7.84 10.39
N GLU A 19 14.79 9.06 10.83
CA GLU A 19 15.20 10.15 9.94
C GLU A 19 16.43 9.79 9.10
N ALA A 20 17.44 9.18 9.71
CA ALA A 20 18.64 8.73 9.01
C ALA A 20 18.32 7.68 7.93
N GLU A 21 17.43 6.74 8.24
CA GLU A 21 16.97 5.73 7.27
C GLU A 21 16.13 6.36 6.16
N MET A 22 15.26 7.32 6.47
CA MET A 22 14.51 8.08 5.49
C MET A 22 15.45 8.79 4.51
N LEU A 23 16.42 9.56 5.04
CA LEU A 23 17.41 10.27 4.22
C LEU A 23 18.25 9.32 3.35
N ARG A 24 18.53 8.12 3.84
CA ARG A 24 19.25 7.09 3.08
C ARG A 24 18.44 6.57 1.88
N ARG A 25 17.12 6.50 2.00
CA ARG A 25 16.22 5.98 0.93
C ARG A 25 15.81 7.03 -0.10
N LEU A 26 15.73 8.30 0.29
CA LEU A 26 15.29 9.36 -0.60
C LEU A 26 15.99 9.37 -1.98
N PRO A 27 17.30 9.15 -2.11
CA PRO A 27 17.96 9.08 -3.42
C PRO A 27 17.47 7.93 -4.31
N SER A 28 17.02 6.82 -3.71
CA SER A 28 16.44 5.70 -4.47
C SER A 28 15.01 5.97 -4.90
N ASP A 29 14.23 6.64 -4.03
CA ASP A 29 12.83 6.97 -4.32
C ASP A 29 12.71 8.16 -5.29
N PHE A 30 13.68 9.08 -5.27
CA PHE A 30 13.73 10.29 -6.10
C PHE A 30 15.06 10.41 -6.86
N PRO A 31 15.35 9.48 -7.78
CA PRO A 31 16.66 9.42 -8.43
C PRO A 31 16.84 10.47 -9.52
N TYR A 32 15.77 10.93 -10.19
CA TYR A 32 15.89 11.68 -11.43
C TYR A 32 16.06 13.18 -11.22
N THR A 33 16.99 13.79 -11.99
CA THR A 33 16.96 15.22 -12.31
C THR A 33 15.79 15.53 -13.25
N ARG A 34 15.57 16.82 -13.56
CA ARG A 34 14.55 17.22 -14.55
C ARG A 34 14.83 16.64 -15.93
N GLU A 35 16.08 16.69 -16.36
CA GLU A 35 16.53 16.20 -17.66
C GLU A 35 16.35 14.67 -17.77
N GLU A 36 16.72 13.93 -16.72
CA GLU A 36 16.55 12.49 -16.66
C GLU A 36 15.06 12.09 -16.64
N ALA A 37 14.23 12.80 -15.89
CA ALA A 37 12.80 12.58 -15.87
C ALA A 37 12.15 12.84 -17.24
N LEU A 38 12.54 13.90 -17.93
CA LEU A 38 12.13 14.17 -19.32
C LEU A 38 12.57 13.05 -20.26
N ALA A 39 13.79 12.55 -20.11
CA ALA A 39 14.30 11.46 -20.94
C ALA A 39 13.50 10.17 -20.70
N VAL A 40 13.13 9.87 -19.45
CA VAL A 40 12.24 8.73 -19.10
C VAL A 40 10.88 8.89 -19.77
N ALA A 41 10.25 10.06 -19.71
CA ALA A 41 8.97 10.32 -20.35
C ALA A 41 9.05 10.19 -21.88
N ARG A 42 10.06 10.78 -22.51
CA ARG A 42 10.28 10.73 -23.98
C ARG A 42 10.60 9.33 -24.52
N LYS A 43 11.18 8.48 -23.69
CA LYS A 43 11.39 7.06 -24.07
C LYS A 43 10.09 6.32 -24.30
N GLU A 44 9.07 6.62 -23.51
CA GLU A 44 7.75 5.98 -23.58
C GLU A 44 6.78 6.74 -24.51
N VAL A 45 6.91 8.07 -24.58
CA VAL A 45 6.10 8.98 -25.41
C VAL A 45 7.04 9.94 -26.14
N PRO A 46 7.46 9.62 -27.37
CA PRO A 46 8.51 10.37 -28.09
C PRO A 46 8.23 11.87 -28.31
N ASP A 47 6.96 12.25 -28.41
CA ASP A 47 6.49 13.62 -28.58
C ASP A 47 6.23 14.37 -27.26
N PHE A 48 6.64 13.81 -26.10
CA PHE A 48 6.46 14.43 -24.80
C PHE A 48 7.28 15.72 -24.67
N SER A 49 6.59 16.86 -24.51
CA SER A 49 7.24 18.19 -24.53
C SER A 49 7.67 18.66 -23.12
N GLU A 50 8.56 19.67 -23.09
CA GLU A 50 8.94 20.31 -21.83
C GLU A 50 7.79 21.11 -21.24
N GLU A 51 6.99 21.76 -22.08
CA GLU A 51 5.81 22.50 -21.68
C GLU A 51 4.77 21.59 -21.03
N GLU A 52 4.58 20.39 -21.57
CA GLU A 52 3.71 19.39 -21.00
C GLU A 52 4.22 18.93 -19.62
N PHE A 53 5.53 18.66 -19.48
CA PHE A 53 6.17 18.33 -18.22
C PHE A 53 5.92 19.41 -17.16
N ASP A 54 6.18 20.68 -17.51
CA ASP A 54 5.98 21.81 -16.61
C ASP A 54 4.52 22.02 -16.21
N GLN A 55 3.57 21.73 -17.09
CA GLN A 55 2.15 21.77 -16.78
C GLN A 55 1.75 20.66 -15.80
N LEU A 56 2.25 19.45 -16.00
CA LEU A 56 1.99 18.31 -15.11
C LEU A 56 2.65 18.54 -13.74
N GLU A 57 3.84 19.11 -13.69
CA GLU A 57 4.48 19.49 -12.43
C GLU A 57 3.65 20.53 -11.67
N ARG A 58 3.22 21.62 -12.34
CA ARG A 58 2.37 22.65 -11.72
C ARG A 58 1.01 22.12 -11.23
N LYS A 59 0.47 21.09 -11.88
CA LYS A 59 -0.77 20.40 -11.48
C LYS A 59 -0.54 19.32 -10.43
N PHE A 60 0.67 19.20 -9.87
CA PHE A 60 1.07 18.15 -8.91
C PHE A 60 0.81 16.72 -9.41
N ARG A 61 0.86 16.51 -10.74
CA ARG A 61 0.69 15.20 -11.36
C ARG A 61 2.03 14.43 -11.42
N ILE A 62 3.15 15.14 -11.33
CA ILE A 62 4.51 14.62 -11.22
C ILE A 62 5.00 14.91 -9.81
N ARG A 63 5.32 13.87 -9.06
CA ARG A 63 5.83 14.00 -7.68
C ARG A 63 7.32 14.30 -7.69
N TRP A 64 7.72 15.28 -6.89
CA TRP A 64 9.10 15.67 -6.71
C TRP A 64 9.38 16.18 -5.29
N ILE A 65 10.64 16.22 -4.90
CA ILE A 65 11.14 16.82 -3.65
C ILE A 65 12.35 17.69 -3.94
N TYR A 66 12.70 18.56 -3.00
CA TYR A 66 14.05 19.16 -2.96
C TYR A 66 15.01 18.23 -2.23
N GLN A 67 16.13 17.90 -2.87
CA GLN A 67 17.23 17.15 -2.28
C GLN A 67 18.52 17.94 -2.53
N ASN A 68 19.19 18.38 -1.45
CA ASN A 68 20.39 19.22 -1.50
C ASN A 68 20.23 20.49 -2.37
N GLY A 69 19.05 21.10 -2.34
CA GLY A 69 18.74 22.32 -3.10
C GLY A 69 18.31 22.10 -4.55
N GLU A 70 18.32 20.88 -5.05
CA GLU A 70 17.88 20.51 -6.40
C GLU A 70 16.55 19.75 -6.36
N LYS A 71 15.71 19.96 -7.39
CA LYS A 71 14.52 19.13 -7.59
C LYS A 71 14.93 17.74 -8.02
N ARG A 72 14.36 16.73 -7.34
CA ARG A 72 14.47 15.32 -7.69
C ARG A 72 13.09 14.73 -7.89
N TYR A 73 12.93 13.93 -8.92
CA TYR A 73 11.63 13.37 -9.33
C TYR A 73 11.52 11.92 -8.95
N PHE A 74 10.28 11.53 -8.56
CA PHE A 74 9.96 10.17 -8.10
C PHE A 74 10.26 9.14 -9.18
N ASP A 75 10.85 8.02 -8.81
CA ASP A 75 11.29 6.95 -9.71
C ASP A 75 10.16 6.42 -10.60
N ARG A 76 8.94 6.32 -10.04
CA ARG A 76 7.75 5.79 -10.71
C ARG A 76 6.76 6.87 -11.18
N PHE A 77 7.20 8.10 -11.35
CA PHE A 77 6.33 9.21 -11.73
C PHE A 77 5.59 8.96 -13.05
N PHE A 78 6.27 8.39 -14.05
CA PHE A 78 5.69 8.16 -15.36
C PHE A 78 4.67 6.99 -15.34
N GLU A 79 4.93 5.96 -14.57
CA GLU A 79 3.94 4.90 -14.32
C GLU A 79 2.69 5.47 -13.63
N ASN A 80 2.86 6.38 -12.68
CA ASN A 80 1.75 7.06 -12.01
C ASN A 80 0.95 7.94 -13.00
N LEU A 81 1.61 8.63 -13.91
CA LEU A 81 0.92 9.34 -14.99
C LEU A 81 0.04 8.40 -15.82
N CYS A 82 0.59 7.28 -16.29
CA CYS A 82 -0.19 6.30 -17.06
C CYS A 82 -1.35 5.69 -16.25
N ARG A 83 -1.18 5.46 -14.94
CA ARG A 83 -2.25 4.92 -14.08
C ARG A 83 -3.39 5.90 -13.82
N THR A 84 -3.09 7.19 -13.81
CA THR A 84 -4.04 8.23 -13.42
C THR A 84 -4.54 9.06 -14.60
N ASP A 85 -4.02 8.81 -15.79
CA ASP A 85 -4.36 9.52 -17.02
C ASP A 85 -4.49 8.53 -18.19
N PRO A 86 -5.74 8.25 -18.62
CA PRO A 86 -5.98 7.32 -19.74
C PRO A 86 -5.39 7.78 -21.08
N GLU A 87 -5.32 9.11 -21.32
CA GLU A 87 -4.72 9.66 -22.53
C GLU A 87 -3.21 9.41 -22.55
N MET A 88 -2.53 9.67 -21.42
CA MET A 88 -1.11 9.37 -21.26
C MET A 88 -0.83 7.88 -21.41
N ALA A 89 -1.68 7.03 -20.82
CA ALA A 89 -1.57 5.58 -20.98
C ALA A 89 -1.69 5.14 -22.45
N GLY A 90 -2.65 5.71 -23.17
CA GLY A 90 -2.85 5.46 -24.62
C GLY A 90 -1.63 5.88 -25.44
N ARG A 91 -1.09 7.08 -25.23
CA ARG A 91 0.13 7.58 -25.90
C ARG A 91 1.36 6.70 -25.62
N ALA A 92 1.46 6.16 -24.41
CA ALA A 92 2.54 5.25 -24.03
C ALA A 92 2.31 3.79 -24.48
N GLY A 93 1.22 3.49 -25.19
CA GLY A 93 0.87 2.12 -25.58
C GLY A 93 0.58 1.19 -24.39
N LYS A 94 0.30 1.77 -23.22
CA LYS A 94 -0.02 1.04 -21.99
C LYS A 94 -1.54 1.05 -21.81
N GLU A 95 -2.25 0.19 -22.53
CA GLU A 95 -3.66 0.00 -22.27
C GLU A 95 -3.84 -0.43 -20.80
N THR A 96 -4.63 0.33 -20.08
CA THR A 96 -5.10 -0.10 -18.76
C THR A 96 -6.07 -1.25 -19.02
N ALA A 97 -5.62 -2.49 -18.83
CA ALA A 97 -6.50 -3.64 -18.82
C ALA A 97 -7.69 -3.32 -17.89
N PRO A 98 -8.93 -3.63 -18.31
CA PRO A 98 -10.09 -3.33 -17.47
C PRO A 98 -9.85 -3.92 -16.08
N ARG A 99 -9.95 -3.08 -15.06
CA ARG A 99 -9.73 -3.43 -13.64
C ARG A 99 -10.60 -4.61 -13.19
N ASN A 100 -11.65 -4.88 -13.95
CA ASN A 100 -12.67 -5.88 -13.70
C ASN A 100 -12.52 -7.03 -14.68
N GLY A 101 -11.54 -7.91 -14.44
CA GLY A 101 -11.41 -9.14 -15.20
C GLY A 101 -12.62 -10.08 -15.03
N ARG A 102 -12.71 -11.09 -15.90
CA ARG A 102 -13.76 -12.12 -15.90
C ARG A 102 -14.09 -12.66 -14.49
N TYR A 103 -13.08 -12.92 -13.67
CA TYR A 103 -13.27 -13.44 -12.30
C TYR A 103 -14.00 -12.47 -11.36
N PHE A 104 -13.86 -11.17 -11.56
CA PHE A 104 -14.58 -10.17 -10.76
C PHE A 104 -16.06 -10.16 -11.11
N GLN A 105 -16.40 -10.25 -12.41
CA GLN A 105 -17.80 -10.34 -12.85
C GLN A 105 -18.46 -11.64 -12.36
N GLU A 106 -17.78 -12.77 -12.51
CA GLU A 106 -18.25 -14.07 -11.99
C GLU A 106 -18.52 -14.02 -10.47
N ALA A 107 -17.66 -13.33 -9.71
CA ALA A 107 -17.85 -13.17 -8.27
C ALA A 107 -19.06 -12.27 -7.94
N ILE A 108 -19.25 -11.17 -8.66
CA ILE A 108 -20.43 -10.30 -8.50
C ILE A 108 -21.72 -11.08 -8.81
N GLU A 109 -21.76 -11.79 -9.93
CA GLU A 109 -22.92 -12.60 -10.31
C GLU A 109 -23.23 -13.68 -9.28
N ALA A 110 -22.20 -14.37 -8.76
CA ALA A 110 -22.38 -15.35 -7.70
C ALA A 110 -22.90 -14.71 -6.40
N MET A 111 -22.36 -13.54 -6.02
CA MET A 111 -22.84 -12.82 -4.84
C MET A 111 -24.29 -12.36 -4.97
N HIS A 112 -24.72 -11.91 -6.16
CA HIS A 112 -26.12 -11.56 -6.40
C HIS A 112 -27.06 -12.76 -6.39
N ARG A 113 -26.64 -13.90 -6.95
CA ARG A 113 -27.44 -15.10 -7.05
C ARG A 113 -27.51 -15.87 -5.73
N ASP A 114 -26.36 -16.08 -5.09
CA ASP A 114 -26.17 -17.02 -3.99
C ASP A 114 -25.87 -16.32 -2.64
N GLY A 115 -25.80 -14.98 -2.63
CA GLY A 115 -25.41 -14.17 -1.47
C GLY A 115 -23.92 -14.25 -1.13
N LYS A 116 -23.15 -15.09 -1.83
CA LYS A 116 -21.71 -15.25 -1.63
C LYS A 116 -20.98 -15.71 -2.89
N ALA A 117 -19.69 -15.49 -2.92
CA ALA A 117 -18.77 -16.06 -3.90
C ALA A 117 -17.60 -16.72 -3.18
N GLU A 118 -17.25 -17.94 -3.55
CA GLU A 118 -16.16 -18.71 -2.97
C GLU A 118 -15.17 -19.12 -4.05
N LYS A 119 -13.86 -19.01 -3.74
CA LYS A 119 -12.82 -19.46 -4.65
C LYS A 119 -11.61 -19.98 -3.87
N ARG A 120 -11.08 -21.12 -4.34
CA ARG A 120 -9.80 -21.65 -3.84
C ARG A 120 -8.64 -20.99 -4.60
N PHE A 121 -7.68 -20.51 -3.83
CA PHE A 121 -6.42 -19.98 -4.34
C PHE A 121 -5.29 -20.93 -4.01
N TYR A 122 -4.38 -21.09 -4.97
CA TYR A 122 -3.09 -21.75 -4.82
C TYR A 122 -2.02 -20.69 -5.08
N CYS A 123 -1.16 -20.50 -4.10
CA CYS A 123 -0.19 -19.42 -4.12
C CYS A 123 1.22 -19.97 -3.88
N ARG A 124 2.18 -19.43 -4.61
CA ARG A 124 3.60 -19.56 -4.32
C ARG A 124 4.18 -18.17 -4.15
N SER A 125 4.81 -17.94 -3.01
CA SER A 125 5.51 -16.70 -2.71
C SER A 125 6.99 -16.99 -2.52
N SER A 126 7.84 -16.10 -3.05
CA SER A 126 9.29 -16.25 -2.98
C SER A 126 9.94 -14.89 -2.80
N VAL A 127 11.01 -14.85 -1.99
CA VAL A 127 11.89 -13.69 -1.84
C VAL A 127 13.34 -14.14 -1.88
N GLN A 128 14.19 -13.40 -2.59
CA GLN A 128 15.61 -13.64 -2.70
C GLN A 128 16.37 -12.32 -2.73
N LEU A 129 17.56 -12.29 -2.17
CA LEU A 129 18.45 -11.13 -2.33
C LEU A 129 18.86 -10.99 -3.80
N LYS A 130 18.97 -9.76 -4.28
CA LYS A 130 19.64 -9.50 -5.54
C LYS A 130 21.12 -9.90 -5.42
N ASP A 131 21.72 -10.40 -6.49
CA ASP A 131 23.09 -10.91 -6.44
C ASP A 131 24.12 -9.86 -5.99
N GLU A 132 23.92 -8.61 -6.41
CA GLU A 132 24.75 -7.47 -5.97
C GLU A 132 24.60 -7.15 -4.47
N GLY A 133 23.48 -7.53 -3.87
CA GLY A 133 23.18 -7.37 -2.44
C GLY A 133 23.62 -8.54 -1.57
N PHE A 134 23.94 -9.70 -2.18
CA PHE A 134 24.35 -10.88 -1.44
C PHE A 134 25.76 -10.72 -0.85
N ARG A 135 25.93 -11.17 0.39
CA ARG A 135 27.23 -11.25 1.07
C ARG A 135 27.30 -12.57 1.82
N LYS A 136 28.27 -13.43 1.44
CA LYS A 136 28.52 -14.69 2.15
C LYS A 136 28.83 -14.42 3.63
N GLY A 137 28.21 -15.20 4.52
CA GLY A 137 28.32 -15.04 5.96
C GLY A 137 27.44 -13.99 6.60
N ALA A 138 26.67 -13.23 5.81
CA ALA A 138 25.69 -12.29 6.34
C ALA A 138 24.47 -13.02 6.92
N VAL A 139 23.98 -12.55 8.06
CA VAL A 139 22.70 -13.01 8.63
C VAL A 139 21.55 -12.32 7.90
N VAL A 140 20.66 -13.09 7.30
CA VAL A 140 19.48 -12.62 6.58
C VAL A 140 18.24 -13.04 7.33
N ARG A 141 17.32 -12.10 7.49
CA ARG A 141 15.96 -12.33 8.00
C ARG A 141 14.96 -12.17 6.88
N ALA A 142 14.23 -13.24 6.56
CA ALA A 142 13.20 -13.22 5.54
C ALA A 142 11.83 -13.46 6.15
N TYR A 143 10.82 -12.72 5.64
CA TYR A 143 9.42 -12.83 6.07
C TYR A 143 8.55 -12.93 4.83
N LEU A 144 7.73 -13.98 4.75
CA LEU A 144 6.71 -14.10 3.72
C LEU A 144 5.33 -14.17 4.35
N PRO A 145 4.38 -13.29 3.95
CA PRO A 145 3.02 -13.32 4.47
C PRO A 145 2.28 -14.56 3.95
N ILE A 146 1.47 -15.14 4.82
CA ILE A 146 0.56 -16.26 4.52
C ILE A 146 -0.84 -15.94 5.07
N PRO A 147 -1.92 -16.55 4.53
CA PRO A 147 -3.28 -16.27 4.98
C PRO A 147 -3.49 -16.65 6.45
N CYS A 148 -4.27 -15.83 7.17
CA CYS A 148 -4.75 -16.11 8.50
C CYS A 148 -6.17 -16.70 8.45
N ALA A 149 -6.52 -17.54 9.42
CA ALA A 149 -7.87 -18.08 9.54
C ALA A 149 -8.85 -17.00 10.01
N CYS A 150 -9.90 -16.77 9.24
CA CYS A 150 -11.02 -15.87 9.55
C CYS A 150 -12.23 -16.24 8.69
N ASP A 151 -13.39 -15.60 8.93
CA ASP A 151 -14.64 -15.89 8.23
C ASP A 151 -14.52 -15.85 6.70
N SER A 152 -13.63 -15.03 6.18
CA SER A 152 -13.41 -14.87 4.75
C SER A 152 -12.22 -15.64 4.19
N GLN A 153 -11.46 -16.35 5.04
CA GLN A 153 -10.31 -17.17 4.65
C GLN A 153 -10.32 -18.47 5.45
N THR A 154 -10.64 -19.56 4.78
CA THR A 154 -10.81 -20.89 5.39
C THR A 154 -10.01 -21.95 4.63
N GLU A 155 -9.98 -23.16 5.18
CA GLU A 155 -9.26 -24.32 4.60
C GLU A 155 -7.81 -23.98 4.18
N ILE A 156 -7.10 -23.28 5.04
CA ILE A 156 -5.71 -22.89 4.79
C ILE A 156 -4.81 -24.10 4.93
N ARG A 157 -3.98 -24.35 3.92
CA ARG A 157 -2.99 -25.43 3.90
C ARG A 157 -1.64 -24.87 3.48
N ILE A 158 -0.62 -25.18 4.26
CA ILE A 158 0.79 -24.92 3.89
C ILE A 158 1.30 -26.17 3.19
N GLU A 159 1.49 -26.10 1.89
CA GLU A 159 1.85 -27.25 1.05
C GLU A 159 3.38 -27.48 1.08
N LYS A 160 4.16 -26.40 1.04
CA LYS A 160 5.62 -26.48 1.02
C LYS A 160 6.25 -25.20 1.58
N VAL A 161 7.36 -25.36 2.30
CA VAL A 161 8.20 -24.26 2.77
C VAL A 161 9.65 -24.62 2.54
N THR A 162 10.43 -23.72 1.95
CA THR A 162 11.86 -23.96 1.62
C THR A 162 12.67 -22.67 1.81
N PRO A 163 13.81 -22.71 2.51
CA PRO A 163 14.30 -23.79 3.39
C PRO A 163 13.40 -24.03 4.60
N VAL A 164 13.80 -24.92 5.51
CA VAL A 164 13.06 -25.12 6.78
C VAL A 164 12.99 -23.80 7.53
N PRO A 165 11.79 -23.32 7.89
CA PRO A 165 11.64 -22.03 8.55
C PRO A 165 12.01 -22.10 10.03
N MET A 166 12.42 -20.97 10.58
CA MET A 166 12.60 -20.81 12.02
C MET A 166 11.25 -20.75 12.76
N TYR A 167 10.25 -20.15 12.12
CA TYR A 167 8.94 -19.96 12.73
C TYR A 167 7.83 -19.81 11.68
N ILE A 168 6.67 -20.39 11.96
CA ILE A 168 5.41 -20.14 11.25
C ILE A 168 4.39 -19.64 12.25
N SER A 169 3.78 -18.49 11.99
CA SER A 169 2.77 -17.90 12.88
C SER A 169 1.55 -18.81 13.03
N PRO A 170 0.88 -18.82 14.21
CA PRO A 170 -0.40 -19.50 14.42
C PRO A 170 -1.44 -19.12 13.38
N GLU A 171 -2.43 -20.00 13.13
CA GLU A 171 -3.43 -19.79 12.08
C GLU A 171 -4.26 -18.53 12.26
N ASN A 172 -4.54 -18.14 13.50
CA ASN A 172 -5.33 -16.98 13.87
C ASN A 172 -4.51 -15.70 14.11
N ALA A 173 -3.21 -15.71 13.85
CA ALA A 173 -2.39 -14.50 13.98
C ALA A 173 -2.82 -13.44 12.94
N PRO A 174 -3.12 -12.19 13.35
CA PRO A 174 -3.63 -11.15 12.44
C PRO A 174 -2.71 -10.86 11.25
N GLN A 175 -1.40 -10.92 11.48
CA GLN A 175 -0.36 -10.81 10.44
C GLN A 175 0.46 -12.09 10.44
N ARG A 176 -0.06 -13.12 9.80
CA ARG A 176 0.56 -14.43 9.75
C ARG A 176 1.71 -14.45 8.76
N VAL A 177 2.87 -14.93 9.20
CA VAL A 177 4.09 -15.00 8.38
C VAL A 177 4.80 -16.34 8.55
N VAL A 178 5.57 -16.68 7.53
CA VAL A 178 6.69 -17.64 7.64
C VAL A 178 7.96 -16.82 7.82
N PHE A 179 8.78 -17.18 8.79
CA PHE A 179 9.99 -16.44 9.16
C PHE A 179 11.21 -17.35 9.09
N TRP A 180 12.27 -16.82 8.50
CA TRP A 180 13.60 -17.42 8.46
C TRP A 180 14.63 -16.43 9.00
N GLU A 181 15.61 -16.97 9.71
CA GLU A 181 16.88 -16.30 10.00
C GLU A 181 18.00 -17.27 9.63
N GLU A 182 18.87 -16.88 8.73
CA GLU A 182 19.92 -17.73 8.20
C GLU A 182 21.22 -16.97 7.99
N THR A 183 22.36 -17.60 8.36
CA THR A 183 23.69 -17.15 7.93
C THR A 183 23.93 -17.68 6.53
N MET A 184 23.87 -16.80 5.53
CA MET A 184 23.87 -17.16 4.11
C MET A 184 25.25 -17.63 3.62
N GLU A 185 25.37 -18.90 3.22
CA GLU A 185 26.56 -19.40 2.55
C GLU A 185 26.53 -19.20 1.03
N LYS A 186 25.35 -19.21 0.43
CA LYS A 186 25.07 -18.92 -0.98
C LYS A 186 23.69 -18.27 -1.15
N ASN A 187 23.55 -17.48 -2.19
CA ASN A 187 22.26 -16.85 -2.50
C ASN A 187 21.24 -17.90 -2.95
N HIS A 188 20.09 -17.93 -2.30
CA HIS A 188 18.96 -18.79 -2.64
C HIS A 188 17.62 -18.12 -2.26
N PRO A 189 16.51 -18.54 -2.86
CA PRO A 189 15.19 -18.05 -2.48
C PRO A 189 14.69 -18.66 -1.17
N PHE A 190 13.90 -17.86 -0.42
CA PHE A 190 12.98 -18.32 0.61
C PHE A 190 11.60 -18.43 0.00
N GLU A 191 10.93 -19.58 0.10
CA GLU A 191 9.70 -19.86 -0.61
C GLU A 191 8.65 -20.50 0.30
N VAL A 192 7.38 -20.16 0.05
CA VAL A 192 6.24 -20.84 0.62
C VAL A 192 5.17 -21.10 -0.44
N GLU A 193 4.62 -22.31 -0.46
CA GLU A 193 3.46 -22.69 -1.25
C GLU A 193 2.29 -22.99 -0.31
N PHE A 194 1.13 -22.39 -0.60
CA PHE A 194 -0.06 -22.56 0.23
C PHE A 194 -1.33 -22.49 -0.59
N SER A 195 -2.41 -23.02 -0.04
CA SER A 195 -3.75 -22.90 -0.59
C SER A 195 -4.74 -22.46 0.47
N TYR A 196 -5.83 -21.81 0.06
CA TYR A 196 -6.93 -21.42 0.95
C TYR A 196 -8.20 -21.13 0.14
N ILE A 197 -9.35 -21.13 0.81
CA ILE A 197 -10.61 -20.66 0.25
C ILE A 197 -10.84 -19.21 0.69
N ARG A 198 -11.10 -18.34 -0.28
CA ARG A 198 -11.58 -16.98 -0.07
C ARG A 198 -13.08 -16.94 -0.30
N THR A 199 -13.82 -16.48 0.72
CA THR A 199 -15.27 -16.24 0.64
C THR A 199 -15.55 -14.73 0.68
N ALA A 200 -16.25 -14.23 -0.33
CA ALA A 200 -16.83 -12.90 -0.35
C ALA A 200 -18.34 -13.03 -0.13
N VAL A 201 -18.88 -12.25 0.81
CA VAL A 201 -20.30 -12.27 1.15
C VAL A 201 -20.92 -10.94 0.76
N TYR A 202 -22.05 -10.99 0.03
CA TYR A 202 -22.85 -9.82 -0.25
C TYR A 202 -23.68 -9.45 0.98
N LYS A 203 -23.62 -8.17 1.38
CA LYS A 203 -24.44 -7.62 2.47
C LYS A 203 -25.15 -6.37 1.97
N GLU A 204 -26.46 -6.41 1.95
CA GLU A 204 -27.29 -5.25 1.59
C GLU A 204 -27.44 -4.32 2.79
N LEU A 205 -26.41 -3.51 3.04
CA LEU A 205 -26.30 -2.69 4.23
C LEU A 205 -27.36 -1.58 4.33
N PHE A 206 -27.92 -1.13 3.18
CA PHE A 206 -28.82 0.03 3.10
C PHE A 206 -30.29 -0.33 2.95
N ALA A 207 -30.66 -1.61 2.82
CA ALA A 207 -32.06 -2.04 2.72
C ALA A 207 -32.87 -1.74 4.00
N ASN A 208 -32.21 -1.75 5.15
CA ASN A 208 -32.83 -1.48 6.44
C ASN A 208 -31.87 -0.70 7.36
N PRO A 209 -31.60 0.58 7.09
CA PRO A 209 -30.62 1.37 7.84
C PRO A 209 -30.95 1.50 9.33
N GLU A 210 -32.24 1.48 9.71
CA GLU A 210 -32.68 1.53 11.10
C GLU A 210 -32.30 0.30 11.94
N LYS A 211 -32.07 -0.85 11.28
CA LYS A 211 -31.67 -2.09 11.94
C LYS A 211 -30.15 -2.22 12.12
N THR A 212 -29.40 -1.30 11.55
CA THR A 212 -27.95 -1.31 11.67
C THR A 212 -27.56 -0.76 13.04
N SER A 213 -27.54 -1.66 14.03
CA SER A 213 -27.06 -1.33 15.37
C SER A 213 -25.60 -0.89 15.30
N VAL A 214 -25.32 0.30 15.86
CA VAL A 214 -23.95 0.84 15.99
C VAL A 214 -23.27 0.29 17.24
N PHE A 215 -23.64 -0.90 17.66
CA PHE A 215 -22.92 -1.55 18.75
C PHE A 215 -21.54 -2.00 18.24
N VAL A 216 -20.50 -1.36 18.76
CA VAL A 216 -19.12 -1.77 18.53
C VAL A 216 -18.66 -2.58 19.74
N PRO A 217 -18.37 -3.87 19.59
CA PRO A 217 -17.83 -4.69 20.66
C PRO A 217 -16.56 -4.06 21.25
N GLU A 218 -16.30 -4.26 22.54
CA GLU A 218 -15.12 -3.68 23.19
C GLU A 218 -13.82 -4.10 22.51
N SER A 219 -13.75 -5.34 22.04
CA SER A 219 -12.61 -5.88 21.26
C SER A 219 -12.32 -5.10 19.96
N GLU A 220 -13.35 -4.48 19.37
CA GLU A 220 -13.25 -3.75 18.09
C GLU A 220 -12.96 -2.25 18.27
N LYS A 221 -13.15 -1.71 19.48
CA LYS A 221 -12.93 -0.27 19.74
C LYS A 221 -11.51 0.20 19.49
N GLN A 222 -10.53 -0.69 19.60
CA GLN A 222 -9.14 -0.38 19.28
C GLN A 222 -8.96 0.09 17.83
N TRP A 223 -9.77 -0.42 16.89
CA TRP A 223 -9.69 -0.08 15.46
C TRP A 223 -10.31 1.28 15.12
N LEU A 224 -11.00 1.91 16.09
CA LEU A 224 -11.57 3.24 15.96
C LEU A 224 -10.68 4.35 16.55
N ARG A 225 -9.46 4.01 16.97
CA ARG A 225 -8.52 4.95 17.59
C ARG A 225 -7.38 5.29 16.65
N GLU A 226 -6.69 6.37 16.97
CA GLU A 226 -5.41 6.66 16.35
C GLU A 226 -4.41 5.55 16.63
N GLN A 227 -3.61 5.20 15.63
CA GLN A 227 -2.53 4.23 15.71
C GLN A 227 -1.28 4.85 15.06
N ALA A 228 -0.60 5.69 15.83
CA ALA A 228 0.62 6.34 15.40
C ALA A 228 1.69 5.29 14.97
N PRO A 229 2.53 5.60 13.98
CA PRO A 229 2.63 6.88 13.25
C PRO A 229 1.69 7.01 12.03
N HIS A 230 1.01 5.94 11.61
CA HIS A 230 0.36 5.89 10.31
C HIS A 230 -1.13 6.30 10.31
N ILE A 231 -1.86 5.99 11.37
CA ILE A 231 -3.27 6.36 11.50
C ILE A 231 -3.38 7.51 12.49
N LEU A 232 -3.45 8.74 11.96
CA LEU A 232 -3.53 9.96 12.74
C LEU A 232 -4.76 10.78 12.33
N PHE A 233 -5.50 11.29 13.32
CA PHE A 233 -6.63 12.19 13.11
C PHE A 233 -6.16 13.64 13.16
N THR A 234 -5.38 14.03 12.14
CA THR A 234 -4.86 15.40 12.02
C THR A 234 -6.00 16.43 11.93
N PRO A 235 -5.74 17.72 12.20
CA PRO A 235 -6.75 18.76 12.03
C PRO A 235 -7.40 18.76 10.65
N TYR A 236 -6.62 18.50 9.59
CA TYR A 236 -7.12 18.40 8.23
C TYR A 236 -8.09 17.21 8.07
N ILE A 237 -7.70 16.02 8.53
CA ILE A 237 -8.56 14.83 8.45
C ILE A 237 -9.85 15.03 9.24
N ARG A 238 -9.78 15.61 10.45
CA ARG A 238 -10.99 15.92 11.25
C ARG A 238 -11.93 16.88 10.53
N GLU A 239 -11.42 17.94 9.90
CA GLU A 239 -12.23 18.88 9.15
C GLU A 239 -12.80 18.26 7.87
N LEU A 240 -12.02 17.47 7.16
CA LEU A 240 -12.50 16.73 5.99
C LEU A 240 -13.65 15.78 6.38
N MET A 241 -13.49 15.02 7.47
CA MET A 241 -14.53 14.11 7.95
C MET A 241 -15.79 14.85 8.41
N ARG A 242 -15.63 16.01 9.05
CA ARG A 242 -16.75 16.88 9.41
C ARG A 242 -17.51 17.34 8.16
N THR A 243 -16.80 17.83 7.15
CA THR A 243 -17.38 18.32 5.88
C THR A 243 -18.09 17.22 5.09
N LEU A 244 -17.45 16.05 4.96
CA LEU A 244 -18.04 14.90 4.25
C LEU A 244 -19.24 14.31 4.99
N GLY A 245 -19.21 14.34 6.32
CA GLY A 245 -20.28 13.81 7.17
C GLY A 245 -21.42 14.80 7.42
N ASP A 246 -21.33 16.04 6.94
CA ASP A 246 -22.35 17.05 7.18
C ASP A 246 -23.72 16.64 6.61
N GLY A 247 -24.78 16.73 7.42
CA GLY A 247 -26.12 16.29 7.06
C GLY A 247 -26.32 14.78 6.95
N ALA A 248 -25.34 13.95 7.37
CA ALA A 248 -25.56 12.52 7.50
C ALA A 248 -26.20 12.19 8.86
N GLU A 249 -27.35 11.51 8.85
CA GLU A 249 -28.14 11.22 10.05
C GLU A 249 -27.62 10.00 10.81
N THR A 250 -26.96 9.05 10.13
CA THR A 250 -26.48 7.81 10.73
C THR A 250 -24.98 7.60 10.54
N PRO A 251 -24.32 6.83 11.42
CA PRO A 251 -22.92 6.43 11.22
C PRO A 251 -22.71 5.65 9.91
N LEU A 252 -23.68 4.88 9.47
CA LEU A 252 -23.60 4.13 8.22
C LEU A 252 -23.58 5.06 7.01
N GLU A 253 -24.39 6.11 7.01
CA GLU A 253 -24.38 7.15 5.96
C GLU A 253 -23.03 7.89 5.94
N LYS A 254 -22.48 8.24 7.11
CA LYS A 254 -21.14 8.83 7.18
C LYS A 254 -20.09 7.90 6.57
N ALA A 255 -20.10 6.63 6.96
CA ALA A 255 -19.19 5.64 6.41
C ALA A 255 -19.33 5.51 4.88
N ARG A 256 -20.56 5.55 4.35
CA ARG A 256 -20.83 5.54 2.91
C ARG A 256 -20.22 6.74 2.22
N ARG A 257 -20.41 7.95 2.75
CA ARG A 257 -19.83 9.17 2.18
C ARG A 257 -18.31 9.17 2.17
N PHE A 258 -17.69 8.63 3.24
CA PHE A 258 -16.23 8.47 3.31
C PHE A 258 -15.74 7.43 2.28
N TYR A 259 -16.44 6.32 2.15
CA TYR A 259 -16.17 5.32 1.12
C TYR A 259 -16.27 5.92 -0.29
N ASP A 260 -17.35 6.64 -0.58
CA ASP A 260 -17.56 7.29 -1.88
C ASP A 260 -16.47 8.33 -2.17
N PHE A 261 -16.05 9.12 -1.16
CA PHE A 261 -14.91 10.02 -1.32
C PHE A 261 -13.64 9.29 -1.74
N VAL A 262 -13.29 8.21 -1.03
CA VAL A 262 -12.08 7.45 -1.34
C VAL A 262 -12.18 6.79 -2.72
N THR A 263 -13.27 6.09 -3.01
CA THR A 263 -13.40 5.30 -4.24
C THR A 263 -13.59 6.13 -5.49
N MET A 264 -14.21 7.32 -5.38
CA MET A 264 -14.51 8.20 -6.52
C MET A 264 -13.48 9.29 -6.73
N LYS A 265 -12.74 9.69 -5.69
CA LYS A 265 -11.82 10.84 -5.77
C LYS A 265 -10.35 10.41 -5.72
N VAL A 266 -9.99 9.43 -4.90
CA VAL A 266 -8.61 8.98 -4.75
C VAL A 266 -8.24 8.02 -5.88
N ARG A 267 -7.12 8.28 -6.53
CA ARG A 267 -6.58 7.43 -7.60
C ARG A 267 -5.44 6.57 -7.07
N TYR A 268 -5.49 5.30 -7.34
CA TYR A 268 -4.39 4.40 -6.98
C TYR A 268 -3.11 4.78 -7.75
N SER A 269 -2.03 5.02 -7.01
CA SER A 269 -0.72 5.35 -7.56
C SER A 269 0.39 4.79 -6.68
N PHE A 270 1.58 4.61 -7.25
CA PHE A 270 2.75 4.26 -6.44
C PHE A 270 3.14 5.41 -5.51
N MET A 271 3.51 5.06 -4.29
CA MET A 271 3.87 6.03 -3.26
C MET A 271 5.33 5.83 -2.82
N PRO A 272 6.02 6.89 -2.38
CA PRO A 272 7.29 6.74 -1.67
C PRO A 272 7.11 5.91 -0.40
N ALA A 273 8.23 5.46 0.19
CA ALA A 273 8.19 4.70 1.42
C ALA A 273 7.39 5.42 2.52
N TYR A 274 6.52 4.70 3.23
CA TYR A 274 5.54 5.30 4.17
C TYR A 274 6.18 6.13 5.27
N PHE A 275 7.31 5.69 5.80
CA PHE A 275 8.01 6.46 6.84
C PHE A 275 8.62 7.77 6.32
N SER A 276 8.66 8.01 4.99
CA SER A 276 9.01 9.31 4.42
C SER A 276 7.81 10.27 4.33
N GLN A 277 6.63 9.85 4.79
CA GLN A 277 5.40 10.63 4.78
C GLN A 277 5.00 10.94 6.22
N GLU A 278 4.80 12.22 6.54
CA GLU A 278 4.44 12.67 7.88
C GLU A 278 3.09 12.10 8.35
N SER A 279 2.11 12.06 7.45
CA SER A 279 0.81 11.41 7.65
C SER A 279 0.33 10.80 6.35
N ILE A 280 0.24 9.47 6.30
CA ILE A 280 -0.20 8.74 5.11
C ILE A 280 -1.62 9.13 4.72
N ALA A 281 -2.55 9.14 5.67
CA ALA A 281 -3.94 9.46 5.43
C ALA A 281 -4.14 10.91 4.94
N GLU A 282 -3.48 11.89 5.56
CA GLU A 282 -3.57 13.28 5.14
C GLU A 282 -2.91 13.51 3.77
N ASN A 283 -1.75 12.90 3.53
CA ASN A 283 -1.09 12.97 2.24
C ASN A 283 -1.98 12.41 1.11
N CYS A 284 -2.61 11.26 1.34
CA CYS A 284 -3.56 10.66 0.41
C CYS A 284 -4.77 11.59 0.16
N ALA A 285 -5.39 12.10 1.22
CA ALA A 285 -6.60 12.91 1.10
C ALA A 285 -6.35 14.28 0.43
N ARG A 286 -5.18 14.90 0.66
CA ARG A 286 -4.80 16.17 0.03
C ARG A 286 -4.46 16.01 -1.45
N ASN A 287 -3.73 14.97 -1.79
CA ASN A 287 -3.23 14.76 -3.15
C ASN A 287 -4.20 13.94 -4.02
N LEU A 288 -5.23 13.35 -3.42
CA LEU A 288 -6.18 12.43 -4.07
C LEU A 288 -5.49 11.27 -4.81
N THR A 289 -4.34 10.85 -4.28
CA THR A 289 -3.54 9.73 -4.77
C THR A 289 -2.99 8.94 -3.60
N GLY A 290 -2.95 7.63 -3.73
CA GLY A 290 -2.45 6.73 -2.68
C GLY A 290 -2.32 5.31 -3.17
N ASP A 291 -1.84 4.44 -2.30
CA ASP A 291 -1.80 2.99 -2.49
C ASP A 291 -2.48 2.26 -1.32
N CYS A 292 -2.00 1.07 -0.95
CA CYS A 292 -2.68 0.24 0.07
C CYS A 292 -2.61 0.80 1.50
N GLY A 293 -1.61 1.64 1.82
CA GLY A 293 -1.45 2.25 3.14
C GLY A 293 -2.23 3.52 3.31
#